data_0b80c2ec3e6406142ceca5389fa7dc1d
#
_entry.id   0b80c2ec3e6406142ceca5389fa7dc1d
#
_cell.length_a   1.000
_cell.length_b   1.000
_cell.length_c   1.000
_cell.angle_alpha   90.00
_cell.angle_beta   90.00
_cell.angle_gamma   90.00
#
_symmetry.space_group_name_H-M   'P 1'
#
loop_
_entity.id
_entity.type
_entity.pdbx_description
1 polymer ?
#
loop_
_entity_poly.entity_id
_entity_poly.type
_entity_poly.pdbx_seq_one_letter_code
_entity_poly.pdbx_strand_id
1 'polypeptide(L)'
;MARNKMNYIDLCHGEFGRKVAYTGVNKITPENVLKVIADTIGVHNRNRTMIDYLYRYYKGDQPVLYREKLVRPEINNRVCENHALEVVRFKASQTYGEPIQFVCKKKNASEETNAQVDLFNDYLDEANAEARNIELGTYQSAVGTAYKCILREEDWTADSDIPPFRIF
;
A
#
# COMPACT_ATOMS: atom_id res chain seq x y z
N MET A 1 -9.29 -21.08 15.89
CA MET A 1 -8.61 -21.06 14.57
C MET A 1 -7.14 -21.32 14.80
N ALA A 2 -6.60 -22.46 14.38
CA ALA A 2 -5.18 -22.75 14.45
C ALA A 2 -4.44 -21.73 13.58
N ARG A 3 -3.60 -20.88 14.18
CA ARG A 3 -2.69 -20.00 13.45
C ARG A 3 -1.74 -20.91 12.67
N ASN A 4 -1.86 -20.89 11.34
CA ASN A 4 -0.90 -21.59 10.48
C ASN A 4 0.49 -21.09 10.84
N LYS A 5 1.33 -21.98 11.39
CA LYS A 5 2.76 -21.70 11.58
C LYS A 5 3.35 -21.49 10.18
N MET A 6 3.45 -20.25 9.76
CA MET A 6 4.20 -19.92 8.55
C MET A 6 5.64 -20.36 8.80
N ASN A 7 6.20 -21.15 7.91
CA ASN A 7 7.61 -21.56 8.01
C ASN A 7 8.48 -20.34 7.72
N TYR A 8 8.75 -19.54 8.75
CA TYR A 8 9.64 -18.36 8.67
C TYR A 8 11.03 -18.72 8.14
N ILE A 9 11.46 -19.96 8.33
CA ILE A 9 12.75 -20.49 7.87
C ILE A 9 12.82 -20.48 6.34
N ASP A 10 11.75 -20.84 5.64
CA ASP A 10 11.73 -20.87 4.18
C ASP A 10 11.76 -19.46 3.56
N LEU A 11 11.26 -18.47 4.28
CA LEU A 11 11.30 -17.07 3.86
C LEU A 11 12.65 -16.40 4.12
N CYS A 12 13.37 -16.83 5.18
CA CYS A 12 14.69 -16.28 5.52
C CYS A 12 15.81 -16.80 4.61
N HIS A 13 15.64 -17.95 3.95
CA HIS A 13 16.63 -18.56 3.06
C HIS A 13 16.34 -18.33 1.57
N GLY A 14 15.21 -17.69 1.22
CA GLY A 14 14.87 -17.36 -0.15
C GLY A 14 15.37 -15.98 -0.60
N GLU A 15 15.31 -15.73 -1.91
CA GLU A 15 15.52 -14.40 -2.46
C GLU A 15 14.46 -13.44 -1.94
N PHE A 16 14.84 -12.49 -1.08
CA PHE A 16 13.98 -11.38 -0.70
C PHE A 16 13.84 -10.39 -1.85
N GLY A 17 12.65 -9.94 -2.10
CA GLY A 17 12.35 -8.90 -3.07
C GLY A 17 11.13 -9.23 -3.93
N ARG A 18 10.50 -8.17 -4.44
CA ARG A 18 9.36 -8.29 -5.33
C ARG A 18 9.81 -8.80 -6.68
N LYS A 19 9.15 -9.86 -7.14
CA LYS A 19 9.30 -10.30 -8.52
C LYS A 19 8.34 -9.51 -9.41
N VAL A 20 8.87 -9.05 -10.54
CA VAL A 20 8.08 -8.36 -11.57
C VAL A 20 7.62 -9.39 -12.58
N ALA A 21 6.33 -9.40 -12.88
CA ALA A 21 5.79 -10.21 -13.96
C ALA A 21 5.86 -9.41 -15.27
N TYR A 22 6.50 -9.98 -16.27
CA TYR A 22 6.53 -9.43 -17.62
C TYR A 22 5.59 -10.23 -18.51
N THR A 23 4.75 -9.56 -19.27
CA THR A 23 3.95 -10.17 -20.31
C THR A 23 4.54 -9.84 -21.66
N GLY A 24 4.62 -10.81 -22.57
CA GLY A 24 5.05 -10.56 -23.96
C GLY A 24 4.01 -9.82 -24.81
N VAL A 25 2.97 -9.28 -24.18
CA VAL A 25 1.83 -8.66 -24.86
C VAL A 25 1.88 -7.14 -24.66
N ASN A 26 1.94 -6.40 -25.74
CA ASN A 26 2.00 -4.94 -25.71
C ASN A 26 0.68 -4.28 -25.35
N LYS A 27 -0.45 -4.96 -25.56
CA LYS A 27 -1.79 -4.44 -25.26
C LYS A 27 -2.70 -5.55 -24.75
N ILE A 28 -3.35 -5.29 -23.62
CA ILE A 28 -4.35 -6.21 -23.08
C ILE A 28 -5.67 -6.00 -23.81
N THR A 29 -6.23 -7.10 -24.32
CA THR A 29 -7.52 -7.14 -25.02
C THR A 29 -8.41 -8.19 -24.36
N PRO A 30 -9.75 -8.16 -24.58
CA PRO A 30 -10.66 -9.17 -24.05
C PRO A 30 -10.26 -10.62 -24.43
N GLU A 31 -9.62 -10.82 -25.60
CA GLU A 31 -9.24 -12.14 -26.09
C GLU A 31 -7.99 -12.70 -25.38
N ASN A 32 -7.06 -11.83 -24.93
CA ASN A 32 -5.79 -12.26 -24.35
C ASN A 32 -5.72 -12.09 -22.81
N VAL A 33 -6.67 -11.38 -22.19
CA VAL A 33 -6.63 -11.04 -20.76
C VAL A 33 -6.52 -12.29 -19.85
N LEU A 34 -7.25 -13.34 -20.15
CA LEU A 34 -7.21 -14.56 -19.35
C LEU A 34 -5.84 -15.24 -19.40
N LYS A 35 -5.20 -15.25 -20.57
CA LYS A 35 -3.84 -15.78 -20.72
C LYS A 35 -2.83 -14.93 -19.92
N VAL A 36 -2.92 -13.61 -20.03
CA VAL A 36 -2.05 -12.68 -19.28
C VAL A 36 -2.20 -12.89 -17.79
N ILE A 37 -3.44 -13.05 -17.29
CA ILE A 37 -3.69 -13.33 -15.86
C ILE A 37 -3.07 -14.68 -15.47
N ALA A 38 -3.27 -15.74 -16.27
CA ALA A 38 -2.71 -17.05 -15.98
C ALA A 38 -1.18 -17.03 -15.90
N ASP A 39 -0.52 -16.31 -16.80
CA ASP A 39 0.94 -16.19 -16.86
C ASP A 39 1.50 -15.40 -15.64
N THR A 40 0.73 -14.45 -15.09
CA THR A 40 1.17 -13.58 -14.00
C THR A 40 0.79 -14.07 -12.61
N ILE A 41 -0.22 -14.94 -12.48
CA ILE A 41 -0.77 -15.35 -11.18
C ILE A 41 0.24 -16.04 -10.27
N GLY A 42 1.19 -16.79 -10.84
CA GLY A 42 2.24 -17.47 -10.07
C GLY A 42 3.19 -16.47 -9.37
N VAL A 43 3.55 -15.39 -10.07
CA VAL A 43 4.38 -14.30 -9.52
C VAL A 43 3.58 -13.52 -8.48
N HIS A 44 2.31 -13.24 -8.75
CA HIS A 44 1.41 -12.59 -7.81
C HIS A 44 1.29 -13.36 -6.49
N ASN A 45 1.05 -14.66 -6.55
CA ASN A 45 0.92 -15.49 -5.35
C ASN A 45 2.19 -15.49 -4.50
N ARG A 46 3.37 -15.52 -5.12
CA ARG A 46 4.65 -15.39 -4.40
C ARG A 46 4.79 -14.02 -3.73
N ASN A 47 4.49 -12.96 -4.45
CA ASN A 47 4.52 -11.59 -3.89
C ASN A 47 3.52 -11.44 -2.74
N ARG A 48 2.33 -12.03 -2.85
CA ARG A 48 1.31 -12.01 -1.80
C ARG A 48 1.81 -12.67 -0.51
N THR A 49 2.50 -13.80 -0.60
CA THR A 49 3.07 -14.46 0.58
C THR A 49 4.09 -13.56 1.29
N MET A 50 4.94 -12.86 0.54
CA MET A 50 5.90 -11.90 1.11
C MET A 50 5.21 -10.67 1.72
N ILE A 51 4.16 -10.16 1.07
CA ILE A 51 3.36 -9.06 1.60
C ILE A 51 2.77 -9.44 2.95
N ASP A 52 2.14 -10.61 3.04
CA ASP A 52 1.53 -11.10 4.28
C ASP A 52 2.56 -11.24 5.41
N TYR A 53 3.74 -11.80 5.10
CA TYR A 53 4.84 -11.89 6.06
C TYR A 53 5.29 -10.53 6.57
N LEU A 54 5.55 -9.56 5.68
CA LEU A 54 6.00 -8.22 6.05
C LEU A 54 4.93 -7.45 6.83
N TYR A 55 3.66 -7.60 6.44
CA TYR A 55 2.56 -6.99 7.16
C TYR A 55 2.40 -7.53 8.58
N ARG A 56 2.51 -8.85 8.77
CA ARG A 56 2.51 -9.48 10.09
C ARG A 56 3.69 -9.00 10.93
N TYR A 57 4.87 -8.92 10.33
CA TYR A 57 6.08 -8.40 10.99
C TYR A 57 5.87 -6.95 11.45
N TYR A 58 5.32 -6.09 10.57
CA TYR A 58 4.94 -4.73 10.91
C TYR A 58 3.93 -4.65 12.06
N LYS A 59 2.99 -5.57 12.13
CA LYS A 59 2.00 -5.66 13.23
C LYS A 59 2.56 -6.24 14.53
N GLY A 60 3.86 -6.59 14.59
CA GLY A 60 4.50 -7.15 15.78
C GLY A 60 4.42 -8.68 15.87
N ASP A 61 3.83 -9.35 14.86
CA ASP A 61 3.83 -10.80 14.77
C ASP A 61 5.16 -11.27 14.17
N GLN A 62 6.21 -11.20 14.98
CA GLN A 62 7.59 -11.43 14.57
C GLN A 62 8.05 -12.87 14.83
N PRO A 63 9.04 -13.39 14.06
CA PRO A 63 9.53 -14.76 14.19
C PRO A 63 10.02 -15.13 15.60
N VAL A 64 10.52 -14.17 16.36
CA VAL A 64 10.99 -14.38 17.73
C VAL A 64 9.91 -14.94 18.65
N LEU A 65 8.63 -14.63 18.39
CA LEU A 65 7.50 -15.13 19.17
C LEU A 65 7.27 -16.65 19.00
N TYR A 66 7.77 -17.22 17.91
CA TYR A 66 7.63 -18.63 17.55
C TYR A 66 8.93 -19.42 17.72
N ARG A 67 10.00 -18.76 18.20
CA ARG A 67 11.28 -19.41 18.42
C ARG A 67 11.14 -20.50 19.47
N GLU A 68 11.63 -21.70 19.17
CA GLU A 68 11.79 -22.81 20.11
C GLU A 68 13.29 -23.04 20.36
N LYS A 69 13.65 -23.16 21.63
CA LYS A 69 15.02 -23.54 22.04
C LYS A 69 15.09 -25.04 22.25
N LEU A 70 16.08 -25.66 21.64
CA LEU A 70 16.40 -27.08 21.88
C LEU A 70 17.14 -27.32 23.20
N VAL A 71 17.93 -26.31 23.61
CA VAL A 71 18.70 -26.34 24.86
C VAL A 71 18.04 -25.39 25.85
N ARG A 72 17.71 -25.89 27.03
CA ARG A 72 17.01 -25.17 28.11
C ARG A 72 15.68 -24.55 27.62
N PRO A 73 14.71 -25.36 27.21
CA PRO A 73 13.43 -24.87 26.71
C PRO A 73 12.62 -24.09 27.76
N GLU A 74 12.90 -24.33 29.05
CA GLU A 74 12.31 -23.63 30.21
C GLU A 74 12.71 -22.16 30.28
N ILE A 75 13.84 -21.76 29.68
CA ILE A 75 14.35 -20.39 29.62
C ILE A 75 14.15 -19.85 28.20
N ASN A 76 12.94 -19.62 27.81
CA ASN A 76 12.61 -19.15 26.46
C ASN A 76 11.84 -17.82 26.49
N ASN A 77 12.56 -16.74 26.82
CA ASN A 77 12.00 -15.40 26.78
C ASN A 77 11.74 -14.98 25.31
N ARG A 78 10.51 -14.62 25.02
CA ARG A 78 10.05 -14.19 23.70
C ARG A 78 9.62 -12.73 23.80
N VAL A 79 10.60 -11.83 23.76
CA VAL A 79 10.36 -10.39 23.78
C VAL A 79 10.37 -9.88 22.34
N CYS A 80 9.33 -9.16 21.98
CA CYS A 80 9.22 -8.50 20.69
C CYS A 80 9.13 -7.00 20.91
N GLU A 81 10.16 -6.27 20.49
CA GLU A 81 10.12 -4.82 20.34
C GLU A 81 9.82 -4.47 18.88
N ASN A 82 8.73 -3.75 18.66
CA ASN A 82 8.24 -3.52 17.29
C ASN A 82 8.83 -2.25 16.66
N HIS A 83 10.15 -2.24 16.49
CA HIS A 83 10.84 -1.14 15.80
C HIS A 83 10.41 -0.99 14.33
N ALA A 84 9.91 -2.05 13.70
CA ALA A 84 9.37 -1.96 12.35
C ALA A 84 8.19 -0.99 12.26
N LEU A 85 7.30 -1.01 13.26
CA LEU A 85 6.17 -0.08 13.34
C LEU A 85 6.67 1.38 13.46
N GLU A 86 7.69 1.62 14.28
CA GLU A 86 8.26 2.95 14.48
C GLU A 86 8.87 3.51 13.19
N VAL A 87 9.68 2.69 12.50
CA VAL A 87 10.32 3.07 11.24
C VAL A 87 9.27 3.35 10.15
N VAL A 88 8.23 2.52 10.05
CA VAL A 88 7.15 2.71 9.07
C VAL A 88 6.40 4.00 9.35
N ARG A 89 6.03 4.26 10.61
CA ARG A 89 5.34 5.50 11.00
C ARG A 89 6.19 6.73 10.72
N PHE A 90 7.47 6.68 11.05
CA PHE A 90 8.39 7.77 10.78
C PHE A 90 8.48 8.07 9.28
N LYS A 91 8.65 7.03 8.43
CA LYS A 91 8.70 7.21 6.98
C LYS A 91 7.39 7.75 6.40
N ALA A 92 6.26 7.23 6.83
CA ALA A 92 4.95 7.71 6.37
C ALA A 92 4.75 9.18 6.72
N SER A 93 5.07 9.59 7.97
CA SER A 93 4.97 10.98 8.41
C SER A 93 5.93 11.91 7.67
N GLN A 94 7.15 11.46 7.35
CA GLN A 94 8.10 12.28 6.58
C GLN A 94 7.68 12.46 5.11
N THR A 95 6.93 11.51 4.55
CA THR A 95 6.55 11.55 3.13
C THR A 95 5.20 12.24 2.93
N TYR A 96 4.26 12.03 3.84
CA TYR A 96 2.86 12.46 3.72
C TYR A 96 2.36 13.21 4.96
N GLY A 97 3.26 13.77 5.77
CA GLY A 97 2.90 14.54 6.98
C GLY A 97 2.30 15.90 6.68
N GLU A 98 2.43 16.38 5.45
CA GLU A 98 1.75 17.58 4.96
C GLU A 98 0.86 17.23 3.77
N PRO A 99 -0.33 17.86 3.65
CA PRO A 99 -1.24 17.65 2.53
C PRO A 99 -0.57 18.00 1.21
N ILE A 100 -0.83 17.18 0.19
CA ILE A 100 -0.39 17.47 -1.17
C ILE A 100 -1.34 18.48 -1.77
N GLN A 101 -0.84 19.68 -2.09
CA GLN A 101 -1.60 20.73 -2.73
C GLN A 101 -1.23 20.85 -4.21
N PHE A 102 -2.23 21.06 -5.04
CA PHE A 102 -2.04 21.36 -6.45
C PHE A 102 -1.97 22.87 -6.64
N VAL A 103 -1.01 23.29 -7.43
CA VAL A 103 -0.81 24.72 -7.74
C VAL A 103 -0.67 24.92 -9.24
N CYS A 104 -1.10 26.07 -9.72
CA CYS A 104 -0.94 26.40 -11.14
C CYS A 104 0.55 26.60 -11.49
N LYS A 105 1.02 25.91 -12.55
CA LYS A 105 2.41 26.00 -13.00
C LYS A 105 2.74 27.38 -13.62
N LYS A 106 1.77 28.06 -14.20
CA LYS A 106 1.97 29.37 -14.86
C LYS A 106 1.91 30.48 -13.81
N LYS A 107 2.97 31.30 -13.74
CA LYS A 107 3.04 32.46 -12.81
C LYS A 107 1.92 33.51 -13.02
N ASN A 108 1.36 33.61 -14.24
CA ASN A 108 0.28 34.53 -14.61
C ASN A 108 -0.93 33.72 -15.11
N ALA A 109 -1.39 32.76 -14.31
CA ALA A 109 -2.64 32.08 -14.60
C ALA A 109 -3.81 33.06 -14.50
N SER A 110 -4.85 32.83 -15.31
CA SER A 110 -6.09 33.60 -15.18
C SER A 110 -6.77 33.33 -13.83
N GLU A 111 -7.56 34.27 -13.32
CA GLU A 111 -8.35 34.08 -12.10
C GLU A 111 -9.23 32.82 -12.18
N GLU A 112 -9.81 32.57 -13.36
CA GLU A 112 -10.61 31.37 -13.62
C GLU A 112 -9.79 30.07 -13.46
N THR A 113 -8.53 30.03 -13.94
CA THR A 113 -7.67 28.86 -13.79
C THR A 113 -7.30 28.64 -12.33
N ASN A 114 -7.03 29.69 -11.57
CA ASN A 114 -6.73 29.57 -10.13
C ASN A 114 -7.97 29.08 -9.37
N ALA A 115 -9.14 29.61 -9.65
CA ALA A 115 -10.40 29.17 -9.04
C ALA A 115 -10.69 27.68 -9.32
N GLN A 116 -10.36 27.17 -10.52
CA GLN A 116 -10.48 25.73 -10.83
C GLN A 116 -9.50 24.86 -10.04
N VAL A 117 -8.28 25.34 -9.81
CA VAL A 117 -7.28 24.63 -9.00
C VAL A 117 -7.69 24.62 -7.53
N ASP A 118 -8.21 25.74 -7.02
CA ASP A 118 -8.70 25.84 -5.64
C ASP A 118 -9.88 24.89 -5.42
N LEU A 119 -10.87 24.89 -6.33
CA LEU A 119 -12.00 23.97 -6.30
C LEU A 119 -11.55 22.49 -6.34
N PHE A 120 -10.49 22.17 -7.10
CA PHE A 120 -9.95 20.83 -7.13
C PHE A 120 -9.29 20.43 -5.80
N ASN A 121 -8.58 21.36 -5.15
CA ASN A 121 -8.02 21.12 -3.81
C ASN A 121 -9.14 20.92 -2.77
N ASP A 122 -10.21 21.71 -2.84
CA ASP A 122 -11.39 21.53 -1.97
C ASP A 122 -12.00 20.13 -2.13
N TYR A 123 -12.16 19.63 -3.35
CA TYR A 123 -12.64 18.27 -3.60
C TYR A 123 -11.70 17.18 -3.06
N LEU A 124 -10.39 17.42 -3.08
CA LEU A 124 -9.44 16.48 -2.49
C LEU A 124 -9.56 16.44 -0.96
N ASP A 125 -9.78 17.58 -0.34
CA ASP A 125 -9.98 17.69 1.11
C ASP A 125 -11.29 17.00 1.53
N GLU A 126 -12.39 17.26 0.81
CA GLU A 126 -13.67 16.58 1.02
C GLU A 126 -13.59 15.07 0.80
N ALA A 127 -12.80 14.61 -0.19
CA ALA A 127 -12.53 13.20 -0.43
C ALA A 127 -11.56 12.57 0.59
N ASN A 128 -11.09 13.35 1.58
CA ASN A 128 -10.13 12.92 2.61
C ASN A 128 -8.83 12.36 2.02
N ALA A 129 -8.32 13.01 0.96
CA ALA A 129 -7.15 12.56 0.21
C ALA A 129 -5.88 12.49 1.07
N GLU A 130 -5.74 13.38 2.06
CA GLU A 130 -4.62 13.39 3.00
C GLU A 130 -4.54 12.08 3.79
N ALA A 131 -5.61 11.69 4.46
CA ALA A 131 -5.65 10.46 5.24
C ALA A 131 -5.38 9.22 4.36
N ARG A 132 -5.92 9.20 3.14
CA ARG A 132 -5.66 8.13 2.17
C ARG A 132 -4.21 8.09 1.71
N ASN A 133 -3.54 9.23 1.57
CA ASN A 133 -2.13 9.31 1.24
C ASN A 133 -1.24 8.81 2.39
N ILE A 134 -1.56 9.15 3.64
CA ILE A 134 -0.87 8.63 4.84
C ILE A 134 -1.01 7.11 4.93
N GLU A 135 -2.22 6.59 4.70
CA GLU A 135 -2.48 5.16 4.67
C GLU A 135 -1.69 4.46 3.56
N LEU A 136 -1.70 5.01 2.34
CA LEU A 136 -0.91 4.54 1.20
C LEU A 136 0.59 4.48 1.55
N GLY A 137 1.14 5.56 2.12
CA GLY A 137 2.53 5.64 2.54
C GLY A 137 2.89 4.63 3.63
N THR A 138 1.96 4.37 4.54
CA THR A 138 2.11 3.36 5.59
C THR A 138 2.23 1.96 4.98
N TYR A 139 1.31 1.57 4.09
CA TYR A 139 1.38 0.27 3.41
C TYR A 139 2.61 0.17 2.51
N GLN A 140 2.94 1.21 1.75
CA GLN A 140 4.13 1.22 0.91
C GLN A 140 5.41 1.03 1.73
N SER A 141 5.51 1.67 2.89
CA SER A 141 6.68 1.55 3.78
C SER A 141 6.72 0.19 4.49
N ALA A 142 5.57 -0.36 4.90
CA ALA A 142 5.49 -1.63 5.61
C ALA A 142 5.72 -2.84 4.70
N VAL A 143 5.10 -2.86 3.52
CA VAL A 143 5.09 -4.04 2.64
C VAL A 143 5.68 -3.79 1.24
N GLY A 144 6.20 -2.59 0.98
CA GLY A 144 6.87 -2.22 -0.27
C GLY A 144 5.95 -2.01 -1.48
N THR A 145 4.64 -2.15 -1.31
CA THR A 145 3.65 -1.94 -2.38
C THR A 145 2.33 -1.47 -1.78
N ALA A 146 1.74 -0.44 -2.37
CA ALA A 146 0.40 0.00 -2.04
C ALA A 146 -0.33 0.44 -3.33
N TYR A 147 -1.63 0.40 -3.32
CA TYR A 147 -2.48 0.78 -4.44
C TYR A 147 -3.49 1.82 -3.97
N LYS A 148 -3.71 2.81 -4.81
CA LYS A 148 -4.72 3.83 -4.63
C LYS A 148 -5.68 3.72 -5.82
N CYS A 149 -6.95 3.56 -5.54
CA CYS A 149 -7.99 3.52 -6.55
C CYS A 149 -8.82 4.80 -6.47
N ILE A 150 -9.05 5.43 -7.61
CA ILE A 150 -9.92 6.61 -7.73
C ILE A 150 -11.07 6.21 -8.64
N LEU A 151 -12.28 6.28 -8.11
CA LEU A 151 -13.50 5.98 -8.87
C LEU A 151 -14.32 7.27 -9.02
N ARG A 152 -14.86 7.47 -10.22
CA ARG A 152 -15.80 8.56 -10.49
C ARG A 152 -17.13 8.25 -9.79
N GLU A 153 -17.75 9.27 -9.21
CA GLU A 153 -19.12 9.19 -8.73
C GLU A 153 -20.08 9.28 -9.94
N GLU A 154 -20.86 8.23 -10.19
CA GLU A 154 -21.69 8.14 -11.40
C GLU A 154 -22.86 9.13 -11.39
N ASP A 155 -23.44 9.38 -10.22
CA ASP A 155 -24.59 10.26 -10.04
C ASP A 155 -24.21 11.70 -9.66
N TRP A 156 -22.93 12.07 -9.81
CA TRP A 156 -22.45 13.40 -9.44
C TRP A 156 -22.96 14.48 -10.41
N THR A 157 -23.45 15.57 -9.82
CA THR A 157 -23.83 16.81 -10.52
C THR A 157 -23.09 17.99 -9.90
N ALA A 158 -23.05 19.13 -10.60
CA ALA A 158 -22.39 20.34 -10.09
C ALA A 158 -23.01 20.91 -8.81
N ASP A 159 -24.24 20.52 -8.50
CA ASP A 159 -24.97 20.92 -7.29
C ASP A 159 -24.85 19.87 -6.16
N SER A 160 -24.01 18.83 -6.34
CA SER A 160 -23.81 17.79 -5.34
C SER A 160 -22.91 18.29 -4.20
N ASP A 161 -23.28 18.00 -2.96
CA ASP A 161 -22.48 18.28 -1.75
C ASP A 161 -21.30 17.31 -1.54
N ILE A 162 -21.05 16.42 -2.50
CA ILE A 162 -19.98 15.42 -2.45
C ILE A 162 -19.01 15.62 -3.62
N PRO A 163 -17.72 15.28 -3.46
CA PRO A 163 -16.75 15.39 -4.55
C PRO A 163 -17.09 14.46 -5.73
N PRO A 164 -16.65 14.79 -6.96
CA PRO A 164 -16.95 14.03 -8.18
C PRO A 164 -16.29 12.65 -8.22
N PHE A 165 -15.51 12.28 -7.22
CA PHE A 165 -14.78 11.03 -7.14
C PHE A 165 -14.60 10.56 -5.69
N ARG A 166 -14.39 9.25 -5.54
CA ARG A 166 -14.00 8.63 -4.26
C ARG A 166 -12.59 8.06 -4.35
N ILE A 167 -11.86 8.15 -3.25
CA ILE A 167 -10.50 7.63 -3.10
C ILE A 167 -10.51 6.45 -2.13
N PHE A 168 -9.95 5.33 -2.56
CA PHE A 168 -9.83 4.09 -1.79
C PHE A 168 -8.39 3.63 -1.65
#